data_382e93d56b1755888da8367f4a11471a
#
_entry.id   382e93d56b1755888da8367f4a11471a
#
_cell.length_a   1.000
_cell.length_b   1.000
_cell.length_c   1.000
_cell.angle_alpha   90.00
_cell.angle_beta   90.00
_cell.angle_gamma   90.00
#
_symmetry.space_group_name_H-M   'P 1'
#
loop_
_entity.id
_entity.type
_entity.pdbx_description
1 polymer ?
#
loop_
_entity_poly.entity_id
_entity_poly.type
_entity_poly.pdbx_seq_one_letter_code
_entity_poly.pdbx_strand_id
1 'polypeptide(L)'
;MNEITEESPRTNLSLLWGLLIVLTLISLQCPASEINLYSINTGSYVYHLTGNHGQYTENFENNFFSVERKLSEDSTYSVLIGTMKNSFDDRCLALGVRKDWKTWDDGWTFKGIYGYTGEFFFDAFKDCGDHGSYHDFKKATGIGFSPYIYHGFQYNFTPYFGIESGIIIPSVFVITIQWSFR
;
A
#
# COMPACT_ATOMS: atom_id res chain seq x y z
N MET A 1 17.63 -21.23 51.44
CA MET A 1 16.90 -19.97 51.46
C MET A 1 17.55 -19.11 50.40
N ASN A 2 17.00 -19.17 49.16
CA ASN A 2 17.57 -18.47 48.00
C ASN A 2 16.76 -17.19 47.81
N GLU A 3 17.40 -16.04 47.99
CA GLU A 3 16.85 -14.74 47.65
C GLU A 3 16.84 -14.57 46.11
N ILE A 4 15.67 -14.48 45.54
CA ILE A 4 15.44 -14.10 44.15
C ILE A 4 15.46 -12.57 44.12
N THR A 5 16.55 -11.97 43.65
CA THR A 5 16.61 -10.56 43.34
C THR A 5 15.83 -10.27 42.06
N GLU A 6 14.67 -9.64 42.18
CA GLU A 6 13.82 -9.15 41.10
C GLU A 6 14.47 -7.89 40.50
N GLU A 7 15.13 -8.02 39.35
CA GLU A 7 15.61 -6.88 38.57
C GLU A 7 14.42 -6.19 37.90
N SER A 8 14.08 -5.01 38.39
CA SER A 8 13.13 -4.09 37.77
C SER A 8 13.63 -3.63 36.38
N PRO A 9 12.80 -3.70 35.30
CA PRO A 9 13.21 -3.24 33.98
C PRO A 9 13.39 -1.72 34.02
N ARG A 10 14.64 -1.26 33.95
CA ARG A 10 14.97 0.16 33.79
C ARG A 10 14.55 0.58 32.37
N THR A 11 13.35 1.12 32.23
CA THR A 11 12.95 1.80 31.01
C THR A 11 13.93 2.94 30.74
N ASN A 12 14.65 2.85 29.60
CA ASN A 12 15.61 3.86 29.15
C ASN A 12 14.86 5.16 28.81
N LEU A 13 14.60 5.96 29.83
CA LEU A 13 13.95 7.26 29.72
C LEU A 13 14.66 8.18 28.71
N SER A 14 15.98 8.04 28.59
CA SER A 14 16.80 8.77 27.60
C SER A 14 16.45 8.41 26.14
N LEU A 15 16.10 7.16 25.88
CA LEU A 15 15.68 6.71 24.55
C LEU A 15 14.30 7.27 24.18
N LEU A 16 13.39 7.32 25.13
CA LEU A 16 12.06 7.95 24.97
C LEU A 16 12.17 9.45 24.70
N TRP A 17 13.01 10.16 25.45
CA TRP A 17 13.27 11.59 25.22
C TRP A 17 13.96 11.84 23.88
N GLY A 18 14.90 11.00 23.45
CA GLY A 18 15.54 11.07 22.15
C GLY A 18 14.53 10.88 21.01
N LEU A 19 13.63 9.92 21.12
CA LEU A 19 12.58 9.67 20.14
C LEU A 19 11.57 10.84 20.05
N LEU A 20 11.22 11.42 21.20
CA LEU A 20 10.31 12.58 21.26
C LEU A 20 10.93 13.83 20.61
N ILE A 21 12.20 14.07 20.84
CA ILE A 21 12.95 15.19 20.22
C ILE A 21 13.06 14.99 18.70
N VAL A 22 13.33 13.80 18.23
CA VAL A 22 13.40 13.50 16.80
C VAL A 22 12.01 13.69 16.15
N LEU A 23 10.93 13.22 16.79
CA LEU A 23 9.56 13.41 16.32
C LEU A 23 9.15 14.90 16.28
N THR A 24 9.55 15.70 17.27
CA THR A 24 9.26 17.14 17.29
C THR A 24 10.09 17.93 16.27
N LEU A 25 11.32 17.53 15.98
CA LEU A 25 12.15 18.15 14.93
C LEU A 25 11.64 17.86 13.52
N ILE A 26 11.02 16.71 13.30
CA ILE A 26 10.39 16.35 12.02
C ILE A 26 9.11 17.19 11.79
N SER A 27 8.39 17.55 12.84
CA SER A 27 7.14 18.32 12.73
C SER A 27 7.32 19.84 12.53
N LEU A 28 8.55 20.37 12.66
CA LEU A 28 8.81 21.81 12.53
C LEU A 28 9.17 22.29 11.11
N GLN A 29 9.29 21.38 10.16
CA GLN A 29 9.50 21.73 8.75
C GLN A 29 8.19 21.64 7.97
N CYS A 30 7.34 22.65 8.12
CA CYS A 30 6.26 22.91 7.16
C CYS A 30 6.76 23.96 6.15
N PRO A 31 7.37 23.57 5.02
CA PRO A 31 7.60 24.49 3.92
C PRO A 31 6.27 24.74 3.23
N ALA A 32 6.06 25.98 2.80
CA ALA A 32 4.93 26.39 1.97
C ALA A 32 4.75 25.42 0.80
N SER A 33 3.52 24.94 0.61
CA SER A 33 2.97 24.04 -0.40
C SER A 33 3.82 23.80 -1.67
N GLU A 34 4.86 23.00 -1.57
CA GLU A 34 5.45 22.39 -2.75
C GLU A 34 4.62 21.17 -3.11
N ILE A 35 4.02 21.19 -4.33
CA ILE A 35 3.16 20.08 -4.77
C ILE A 35 4.03 18.88 -5.12
N ASN A 36 3.83 17.78 -4.40
CA ASN A 36 4.51 16.53 -4.68
C ASN A 36 3.91 15.89 -5.94
N LEU A 37 4.77 15.66 -6.95
CA LEU A 37 4.37 15.02 -8.21
C LEU A 37 4.53 13.50 -8.18
N TYR A 38 5.44 13.00 -7.36
CA TYR A 38 5.74 11.56 -7.28
C TYR A 38 5.33 11.01 -5.93
N SER A 39 4.96 9.74 -5.92
CA SER A 39 4.79 8.98 -4.68
C SER A 39 5.22 7.53 -4.84
N ILE A 40 5.64 6.94 -3.73
CA ILE A 40 5.96 5.53 -3.60
C ILE A 40 5.01 4.95 -2.57
N ASN A 41 4.39 3.82 -2.88
CA ASN A 41 3.60 3.06 -1.92
C ASN A 41 4.36 1.79 -1.55
N THR A 42 4.36 1.47 -0.26
CA THR A 42 5.10 0.34 0.32
C THR A 42 4.35 -0.27 1.49
N GLY A 43 4.84 -1.44 1.95
CA GLY A 43 4.45 -1.99 3.26
C GLY A 43 2.97 -2.29 3.36
N SER A 44 2.39 -2.98 2.39
CA SER A 44 0.97 -3.28 2.44
C SER A 44 0.66 -4.59 3.15
N TYR A 45 -0.45 -4.57 3.86
CA TYR A 45 -1.06 -5.72 4.50
C TYR A 45 -2.45 -5.94 3.91
N VAL A 46 -2.80 -7.19 3.64
CA VAL A 46 -4.03 -7.59 2.96
C VAL A 46 -4.81 -8.55 3.85
N TYR A 47 -6.12 -8.34 3.90
CA TYR A 47 -7.07 -9.21 4.58
C TYR A 47 -8.30 -9.46 3.72
N HIS A 48 -8.67 -10.74 3.52
CA HIS A 48 -9.88 -11.11 2.79
C HIS A 48 -11.09 -11.06 3.73
N LEU A 49 -12.05 -10.20 3.43
CA LEU A 49 -13.27 -10.02 4.23
C LEU A 49 -14.24 -11.20 4.11
N THR A 50 -14.20 -11.90 2.98
CA THR A 50 -14.94 -13.15 2.76
C THR A 50 -13.99 -14.31 2.99
N GLY A 51 -14.30 -15.21 3.92
CA GLY A 51 -13.44 -16.35 4.25
C GLY A 51 -12.98 -17.13 3.01
N ASN A 52 -11.78 -17.66 3.07
CA ASN A 52 -11.09 -18.26 1.94
C ASN A 52 -11.52 -19.70 1.61
N HIS A 53 -12.30 -20.34 2.45
CA HIS A 53 -12.68 -21.76 2.32
C HIS A 53 -11.50 -22.72 2.03
N GLY A 54 -10.27 -22.34 2.46
CA GLY A 54 -9.04 -23.09 2.23
C GLY A 54 -8.44 -22.94 0.83
N GLN A 55 -8.89 -21.98 0.01
CA GLN A 55 -8.42 -21.79 -1.36
C GLN A 55 -7.22 -20.86 -1.48
N TYR A 56 -7.03 -19.93 -0.53
CA TYR A 56 -5.96 -18.94 -0.55
C TYR A 56 -5.61 -18.48 0.88
N THR A 57 -4.54 -17.74 1.05
CA THR A 57 -4.16 -17.15 2.34
C THR A 57 -5.11 -16.01 2.72
N GLU A 58 -5.75 -16.08 3.88
CA GLU A 58 -6.77 -15.13 4.35
C GLU A 58 -6.18 -13.74 4.62
N ASN A 59 -5.00 -13.71 5.23
CA ASN A 59 -4.26 -12.48 5.51
C ASN A 59 -2.78 -12.67 5.20
N PHE A 60 -2.15 -11.68 4.58
CA PHE A 60 -0.74 -11.75 4.20
C PHE A 60 -0.13 -10.38 3.89
N GLU A 61 1.19 -10.33 3.95
CA GLU A 61 1.98 -9.23 3.42
C GLU A 61 2.12 -9.41 1.90
N ASN A 62 1.38 -8.63 1.12
CA ASN A 62 1.42 -8.76 -0.34
C ASN A 62 2.62 -8.07 -0.98
N ASN A 63 3.53 -7.51 -0.17
CA ASN A 63 4.74 -6.85 -0.63
C ASN A 63 4.49 -5.86 -1.78
N PHE A 64 3.39 -5.10 -1.66
CA PHE A 64 3.04 -4.09 -2.64
C PHE A 64 4.11 -2.99 -2.65
N PHE A 65 4.61 -2.74 -3.84
CA PHE A 65 5.49 -1.62 -4.12
C PHE A 65 5.01 -0.95 -5.40
N SER A 66 4.75 0.34 -5.36
CA SER A 66 4.42 1.09 -6.58
C SER A 66 5.06 2.46 -6.59
N VAL A 67 5.31 2.94 -7.80
CA VAL A 67 5.66 4.32 -8.09
C VAL A 67 4.48 4.96 -8.81
N GLU A 68 4.14 6.15 -8.38
CA GLU A 68 3.07 6.94 -8.97
C GLU A 68 3.61 8.29 -9.40
N ARG A 69 3.02 8.83 -10.47
CA ARG A 69 3.28 10.19 -10.91
C ARG A 69 1.96 10.89 -11.22
N LYS A 70 1.74 12.04 -10.59
CA LYS A 70 0.64 12.95 -10.96
C LYS A 70 0.80 13.40 -12.42
N LEU A 71 -0.31 13.53 -13.14
CA LEU A 71 -0.27 13.98 -14.54
C LEU A 71 0.16 15.44 -14.66
N SER A 72 -0.24 16.28 -13.69
CA SER A 72 0.21 17.67 -13.52
C SER A 72 0.03 18.09 -12.06
N GLU A 73 0.53 19.25 -11.68
CA GLU A 73 0.42 19.80 -10.32
C GLU A 73 -1.03 19.87 -9.83
N ASP A 74 -1.94 20.33 -10.69
CA ASP A 74 -3.37 20.48 -10.38
C ASP A 74 -4.20 19.23 -10.67
N SER A 75 -3.57 18.14 -11.16
CA SER A 75 -4.30 16.94 -11.53
C SER A 75 -4.76 16.17 -10.29
N THR A 76 -6.00 15.68 -10.35
CA THR A 76 -6.51 14.67 -9.41
C THR A 76 -6.16 13.24 -9.85
N TYR A 77 -5.47 13.08 -10.99
CA TYR A 77 -5.09 11.80 -11.55
C TYR A 77 -3.58 11.58 -11.47
N SER A 78 -3.19 10.34 -11.15
CA SER A 78 -1.81 9.85 -11.21
C SER A 78 -1.76 8.55 -12.00
N VAL A 79 -0.69 8.33 -12.74
CA VAL A 79 -0.38 7.00 -13.30
C VAL A 79 0.39 6.21 -12.27
N LEU A 80 0.14 4.89 -12.22
CA LEU A 80 0.74 3.96 -11.27
C LEU A 80 1.36 2.79 -12.02
N ILE A 81 2.59 2.45 -11.64
CA ILE A 81 3.25 1.21 -11.98
C ILE A 81 3.81 0.58 -10.71
N GLY A 82 3.61 -0.72 -10.54
CA GLY A 82 4.04 -1.40 -9.32
C GLY A 82 4.08 -2.91 -9.45
N THR A 83 4.36 -3.56 -8.35
CA THR A 83 4.34 -5.01 -8.21
C THR A 83 3.77 -5.40 -6.87
N MET A 84 3.15 -6.56 -6.80
CA MET A 84 2.62 -7.13 -5.57
C MET A 84 2.58 -8.65 -5.65
N LYS A 85 2.43 -9.30 -4.51
CA LYS A 85 2.06 -10.71 -4.44
C LYS A 85 0.55 -10.84 -4.37
N ASN A 86 0.01 -11.82 -5.09
CA ASN A 86 -1.40 -12.20 -4.97
C ASN A 86 -1.61 -13.14 -3.77
N SER A 87 -2.84 -13.60 -3.56
CA SER A 87 -3.20 -14.48 -2.43
C SER A 87 -2.61 -15.90 -2.53
N PHE A 88 -2.00 -16.23 -3.64
CA PHE A 88 -1.31 -17.50 -3.88
C PHE A 88 0.22 -17.38 -3.84
N ASP A 89 0.72 -16.23 -3.38
CA ASP A 89 2.15 -15.88 -3.30
C ASP A 89 2.83 -15.63 -4.66
N ASP A 90 2.07 -15.58 -5.76
CA ASP A 90 2.61 -15.27 -7.07
C ASP A 90 2.84 -13.76 -7.21
N ARG A 91 3.98 -13.39 -7.81
CA ARG A 91 4.30 -11.99 -8.07
C ARG A 91 3.62 -11.50 -9.35
N CYS A 92 2.92 -10.38 -9.23
CA CYS A 92 2.18 -9.73 -10.30
C CYS A 92 2.68 -8.31 -10.53
N LEU A 93 2.68 -7.88 -11.79
CA LEU A 93 2.83 -6.47 -12.15
C LEU A 93 1.48 -5.77 -11.97
N ALA A 94 1.50 -4.53 -11.50
CA ALA A 94 0.32 -3.67 -11.37
C ALA A 94 0.50 -2.41 -12.22
N LEU A 95 -0.50 -2.13 -13.07
CA LEU A 95 -0.58 -0.90 -13.86
C LEU A 95 -1.95 -0.26 -13.67
N GLY A 96 -1.98 1.05 -13.47
CA GLY A 96 -3.26 1.70 -13.27
C GLY A 96 -3.21 3.21 -13.25
N VAL A 97 -4.37 3.77 -13.00
CA VAL A 97 -4.60 5.19 -12.77
C VAL A 97 -5.19 5.34 -11.38
N ARG A 98 -4.60 6.21 -10.59
CA ARG A 98 -5.17 6.65 -9.32
C ARG A 98 -5.95 7.93 -9.54
N LYS A 99 -7.07 8.07 -8.85
CA LYS A 99 -7.87 9.29 -8.80
C LYS A 99 -8.09 9.72 -7.36
N ASP A 100 -7.75 10.96 -7.06
CA ASP A 100 -8.15 11.64 -5.82
C ASP A 100 -9.56 12.20 -6.04
N TRP A 101 -10.58 11.55 -5.46
CA TRP A 101 -11.98 11.95 -5.62
C TRP A 101 -12.32 13.17 -4.80
N LYS A 102 -11.78 13.24 -3.59
CA LYS A 102 -11.98 14.33 -2.66
C LYS A 102 -10.83 14.41 -1.67
N THR A 103 -10.30 15.61 -1.49
CA THR A 103 -9.33 15.96 -0.46
C THR A 103 -9.96 16.94 0.50
N TRP A 104 -9.73 16.75 1.80
CA TRP A 104 -10.17 17.63 2.87
C TRP A 104 -8.96 18.35 3.48
N ASP A 105 -9.20 19.52 4.05
CA ASP A 105 -8.15 20.38 4.62
C ASP A 105 -7.51 19.78 5.89
N ASP A 106 -8.16 18.80 6.51
CA ASP A 106 -7.70 18.08 7.71
C ASP A 106 -6.75 16.91 7.41
N GLY A 107 -6.28 16.79 6.16
CA GLY A 107 -5.30 15.78 5.74
C GLY A 107 -5.91 14.50 5.18
N TRP A 108 -7.23 14.36 5.14
CA TRP A 108 -7.88 13.20 4.54
C TRP A 108 -8.01 13.33 3.01
N THR A 109 -7.89 12.21 2.33
CA THR A 109 -8.17 12.11 0.89
C THR A 109 -8.91 10.80 0.60
N PHE A 110 -10.05 10.89 -0.07
CA PHE A 110 -10.74 9.73 -0.64
C PHE A 110 -10.18 9.45 -2.03
N LYS A 111 -9.75 8.21 -2.26
CA LYS A 111 -9.02 7.80 -3.47
C LYS A 111 -9.62 6.56 -4.11
N GLY A 112 -9.35 6.40 -5.40
CA GLY A 112 -9.60 5.16 -6.12
C GLY A 112 -8.42 4.81 -7.01
N ILE A 113 -8.15 3.50 -7.20
CA ILE A 113 -7.21 2.98 -8.19
C ILE A 113 -8.00 2.13 -9.16
N TYR A 114 -7.77 2.36 -10.45
CA TYR A 114 -8.39 1.65 -11.56
C TYR A 114 -7.30 1.14 -12.49
N GLY A 115 -7.16 -0.15 -12.56
CA GLY A 115 -6.12 -0.75 -13.34
C GLY A 115 -6.27 -2.26 -13.42
N TYR A 116 -5.15 -2.91 -13.61
CA TYR A 116 -5.08 -4.36 -13.61
C TYR A 116 -3.74 -4.85 -13.06
N THR A 117 -3.73 -6.10 -12.63
CA THR A 117 -2.53 -6.83 -12.25
C THR A 117 -2.36 -8.04 -13.16
N GLY A 118 -1.12 -8.42 -13.46
CA GLY A 118 -0.90 -9.53 -14.35
C GLY A 118 0.56 -9.79 -14.67
N GLU A 119 0.79 -10.65 -15.67
CA GLU A 119 2.13 -11.09 -16.09
C GLU A 119 2.80 -10.17 -17.11
N PHE A 120 2.06 -9.55 -18.02
CA PHE A 120 2.50 -8.55 -18.99
C PHE A 120 3.73 -8.88 -19.84
N PHE A 121 3.93 -10.03 -20.29
CA PHE A 121 5.07 -10.40 -21.12
C PHE A 121 6.46 -10.35 -20.43
N PHE A 122 6.49 -10.21 -19.11
CA PHE A 122 7.73 -10.23 -18.33
C PHE A 122 7.88 -11.55 -17.60
N ASP A 123 8.98 -12.26 -17.81
CA ASP A 123 9.25 -13.55 -17.16
C ASP A 123 9.19 -13.49 -15.63
N ALA A 124 9.50 -12.32 -15.04
CA ALA A 124 9.42 -12.11 -13.61
C ALA A 124 8.00 -12.22 -13.02
N PHE A 125 6.97 -12.13 -13.87
CA PHE A 125 5.55 -12.16 -13.49
C PHE A 125 4.77 -13.31 -14.14
N LYS A 126 5.46 -14.23 -14.79
CA LYS A 126 4.85 -15.32 -15.60
C LYS A 126 3.87 -16.20 -14.81
N ASP A 127 4.10 -16.34 -13.48
CA ASP A 127 3.29 -17.20 -12.62
C ASP A 127 2.03 -16.48 -12.11
N CYS A 128 1.93 -15.13 -12.35
CA CYS A 128 0.72 -14.38 -12.00
C CYS A 128 -0.49 -14.88 -12.81
N GLY A 129 -1.56 -15.26 -12.11
CA GLY A 129 -2.76 -15.81 -12.73
C GLY A 129 -2.71 -17.32 -12.99
N ASP A 130 -1.68 -18.04 -12.55
CA ASP A 130 -1.64 -19.51 -12.60
C ASP A 130 -2.62 -20.16 -11.61
N HIS A 131 -3.10 -19.38 -10.64
CA HIS A 131 -4.03 -19.81 -9.62
C HIS A 131 -5.26 -18.89 -9.54
N GLY A 132 -6.32 -19.37 -8.91
CA GLY A 132 -7.52 -18.59 -8.60
C GLY A 132 -8.48 -18.42 -9.77
N SER A 133 -9.41 -17.48 -9.61
CA SER A 133 -10.57 -17.32 -10.52
C SER A 133 -10.20 -16.92 -11.96
N TYR A 134 -9.02 -16.37 -12.18
CA TYR A 134 -8.56 -15.95 -13.50
C TYR A 134 -7.67 -16.98 -14.21
N HIS A 135 -7.39 -18.13 -13.56
CA HIS A 135 -6.62 -19.23 -14.15
C HIS A 135 -7.23 -19.75 -15.45
N ASP A 136 -8.53 -19.97 -15.47
CA ASP A 136 -9.23 -20.46 -16.67
C ASP A 136 -9.17 -19.45 -17.81
N PHE A 137 -9.23 -18.15 -17.50
CA PHE A 137 -9.05 -17.10 -18.49
C PHE A 137 -7.63 -17.13 -19.06
N LYS A 138 -6.59 -17.22 -18.22
CA LYS A 138 -5.20 -17.35 -18.65
C LYS A 138 -5.01 -18.58 -19.52
N LYS A 139 -5.57 -19.72 -19.11
CA LYS A 139 -5.49 -20.98 -19.88
C LYS A 139 -6.14 -20.87 -21.25
N ALA A 140 -7.24 -20.13 -21.37
CA ALA A 140 -7.96 -19.95 -22.63
C ALA A 140 -7.30 -18.92 -23.55
N THR A 141 -6.68 -17.87 -23.01
CA THR A 141 -6.18 -16.72 -23.78
C THR A 141 -4.65 -16.63 -23.84
N GLY A 142 -3.94 -17.32 -22.93
CA GLY A 142 -2.50 -17.17 -22.74
C GLY A 142 -2.11 -15.91 -21.99
N ILE A 143 -3.06 -15.15 -21.44
CA ILE A 143 -2.81 -13.87 -20.76
C ILE A 143 -3.33 -13.95 -19.32
N GLY A 144 -2.40 -13.88 -18.35
CA GLY A 144 -2.73 -13.82 -16.93
C GLY A 144 -2.93 -12.37 -16.49
N PHE A 145 -4.19 -11.98 -16.21
CA PHE A 145 -4.48 -10.68 -15.62
C PHE A 145 -5.73 -10.71 -14.76
N SER A 146 -5.83 -9.74 -13.84
CA SER A 146 -7.00 -9.49 -13.02
C SER A 146 -7.28 -7.99 -12.95
N PRO A 147 -8.55 -7.55 -13.07
CA PRO A 147 -8.88 -6.15 -12.85
C PRO A 147 -8.54 -5.77 -11.40
N TYR A 148 -8.01 -4.57 -11.24
CA TYR A 148 -7.67 -3.99 -9.95
C TYR A 148 -8.50 -2.72 -9.75
N ILE A 149 -9.53 -2.83 -8.93
CA ILE A 149 -10.42 -1.72 -8.58
C ILE A 149 -10.37 -1.56 -7.07
N TYR A 150 -9.84 -0.44 -6.64
CA TYR A 150 -9.64 -0.13 -5.23
C TYR A 150 -10.29 1.21 -4.89
N HIS A 151 -10.88 1.30 -3.69
CA HIS A 151 -11.32 2.56 -3.08
C HIS A 151 -10.91 2.60 -1.63
N GLY A 152 -10.38 3.74 -1.19
CA GLY A 152 -9.91 3.89 0.17
C GLY A 152 -9.75 5.34 0.60
N PHE A 153 -9.41 5.47 1.86
CA PHE A 153 -9.08 6.74 2.50
C PHE A 153 -7.60 6.76 2.84
N GLN A 154 -6.96 7.88 2.55
CA GLN A 154 -5.61 8.18 2.99
C GLN A 154 -5.67 9.29 4.01
N TYR A 155 -4.89 9.15 5.07
CA TYR A 155 -4.58 10.24 5.99
C TYR A 155 -3.12 10.64 5.86
N ASN A 156 -2.88 11.91 5.55
CA ASN A 156 -1.54 12.48 5.43
C ASN A 156 -1.14 13.11 6.74
N PHE A 157 -0.17 12.51 7.43
CA PHE A 157 0.42 13.05 8.67
C PHE A 157 1.34 14.24 8.38
N THR A 158 1.93 14.23 7.21
CA THR A 158 2.79 15.29 6.68
C THR A 158 2.56 15.42 5.17
N PRO A 159 3.05 16.47 4.50
CA PRO A 159 3.02 16.55 3.03
C PRO A 159 3.73 15.39 2.33
N TYR A 160 4.62 14.67 3.03
CA TYR A 160 5.47 13.63 2.45
C TYR A 160 5.11 12.21 2.88
N PHE A 161 4.23 12.06 3.87
CA PHE A 161 3.95 10.74 4.46
C PHE A 161 2.47 10.59 4.81
N GLY A 162 1.88 9.48 4.38
CA GLY A 162 0.51 9.11 4.69
C GLY A 162 0.31 7.61 4.84
N ILE A 163 -0.78 7.23 5.47
CA ILE A 163 -1.27 5.86 5.54
C ILE A 163 -2.60 5.82 4.79
N GLU A 164 -2.75 4.82 3.97
CA GLU A 164 -3.94 4.57 3.17
C GLU A 164 -4.55 3.23 3.56
N SER A 165 -5.88 3.18 3.66
CA SER A 165 -6.63 1.95 3.89
C SER A 165 -7.90 1.94 3.06
N GLY A 166 -8.27 0.76 2.56
CA GLY A 166 -9.47 0.64 1.73
C GLY A 166 -9.73 -0.78 1.28
N ILE A 167 -10.55 -0.91 0.25
CA ILE A 167 -11.04 -2.20 -0.24
C ILE A 167 -10.73 -2.33 -1.72
N ILE A 168 -10.08 -3.43 -2.09
CA ILE A 168 -10.07 -3.94 -3.46
C ILE A 168 -11.34 -4.72 -3.66
N ILE A 169 -12.09 -4.36 -4.68
CA ILE A 169 -13.35 -5.03 -5.01
C ILE A 169 -13.08 -6.45 -5.53
N PRO A 170 -13.81 -7.47 -5.04
CA PRO A 170 -15.06 -7.34 -4.28
C PRO A 170 -14.92 -7.29 -2.75
N SER A 171 -13.81 -7.76 -2.13
CA SER A 171 -13.84 -7.97 -0.67
C SER A 171 -12.45 -8.11 -0.02
N VAL A 172 -11.44 -7.44 -0.56
CA VAL A 172 -10.07 -7.51 -0.03
C VAL A 172 -9.72 -6.18 0.62
N PHE A 173 -9.58 -6.18 1.94
CA PHE A 173 -9.14 -5.02 2.70
C PHE A 173 -7.62 -4.87 2.60
N VAL A 174 -7.14 -3.64 2.41
CA VAL A 174 -5.71 -3.32 2.26
C VAL A 174 -5.35 -2.12 3.11
N ILE A 175 -4.18 -2.19 3.74
CA ILE A 175 -3.52 -1.04 4.35
C ILE A 175 -2.16 -0.90 3.67
N THR A 176 -1.76 0.34 3.34
CA THR A 176 -0.46 0.64 2.74
C THR A 176 0.07 2.00 3.21
N ILE A 177 1.37 2.20 3.05
CA ILE A 177 2.06 3.44 3.38
C ILE A 177 2.41 4.16 2.09
N GLN A 178 2.17 5.46 2.04
CA GLN A 178 2.56 6.31 0.93
C GLN A 178 3.60 7.34 1.35
N TRP A 179 4.66 7.44 0.53
CA TRP A 179 5.67 8.46 0.60
C TRP A 179 5.55 9.35 -0.64
N SER A 180 5.46 10.66 -0.44
CA SER A 180 5.30 11.63 -1.52
C SER A 180 6.51 12.55 -1.61
N PHE A 181 6.92 12.90 -2.83
CA PHE A 181 8.09 13.75 -3.09
C PHE A 181 7.96 14.48 -4.43
N ARG A 182 8.84 15.45 -4.60
CA ARG A 182 8.88 16.33 -5.78
C ARG A 182 9.60 15.68 -6.96
#